data_5c77a0215f32efb3039d40de300f483b
#
_entry.id   5c77a0215f32efb3039d40de300f483b
#
_cell.length_a   1.000
_cell.length_b   1.000
_cell.length_c   1.000
_cell.angle_alpha   90.00
_cell.angle_beta   90.00
_cell.angle_gamma   90.00
#
_symmetry.space_group_name_H-M   'P 1'
#
loop_
_entity.id
_entity.type
_entity.pdbx_description
1 polymer ?
#
loop_
_entity_poly.entity_id
_entity_poly.type
_entity_poly.pdbx_seq_one_letter_code
_entity_poly.pdbx_strand_id
1 'polypeptide(L)'
;MEHSLFRKKLLIGIVIQSAILIFFPYFFSYIEQRQNGIILHDSILEFLVPRDLSVPIFIIIWSTTILGIYRCVKQPAIFLAILYCLIFLCFARILSIYFIHLEPPLNLIPLKDPLTSITYGGRGLFITKDLFFSGHTSNMLLLALCLPKKSDKIIAFSAAISIGIMVLIQHVHYSVDVIGAVLITFLLVKQGKRVASD
;
A
#
# COMPACT_ATOMS: atom_id res chain seq x y z
N MET A 1 -12.92 -31.51 6.52
CA MET A 1 -13.55 -30.58 5.55
C MET A 1 -12.92 -29.19 5.61
N GLU A 2 -12.70 -28.59 6.77
CA GLU A 2 -12.10 -27.25 6.94
C GLU A 2 -10.67 -27.10 6.36
N HIS A 3 -9.78 -28.08 6.56
CA HIS A 3 -8.42 -28.05 5.99
C HIS A 3 -8.40 -28.03 4.46
N SER A 4 -9.34 -28.69 3.80
CA SER A 4 -9.43 -28.71 2.33
C SER A 4 -9.89 -27.34 1.80
N LEU A 5 -10.85 -26.69 2.47
CA LEU A 5 -11.34 -25.38 2.10
C LEU A 5 -10.27 -24.30 2.30
N PHE A 6 -9.57 -24.32 3.44
CA PHE A 6 -8.45 -23.43 3.72
C PHE A 6 -7.36 -23.52 2.63
N ARG A 7 -6.95 -24.75 2.28
CA ARG A 7 -5.93 -24.96 1.22
C ARG A 7 -6.39 -24.43 -0.14
N LYS A 8 -7.63 -24.66 -0.51
CA LYS A 8 -8.20 -24.13 -1.77
C LYS A 8 -8.18 -22.60 -1.79
N LYS A 9 -8.65 -21.94 -0.72
CA LYS A 9 -8.62 -20.48 -0.61
C LYS A 9 -7.19 -19.95 -0.66
N LEU A 10 -6.27 -20.60 0.05
CA LEU A 10 -4.87 -20.21 0.05
C LEU A 10 -4.28 -20.28 -1.36
N LEU A 11 -4.47 -21.36 -2.08
CA LEU A 11 -3.98 -21.51 -3.45
C LEU A 11 -4.59 -20.48 -4.41
N ILE A 12 -5.91 -20.28 -4.35
CA ILE A 12 -6.61 -19.28 -5.17
C ILE A 12 -6.06 -17.88 -4.85
N GLY A 13 -5.94 -17.54 -3.58
CA GLY A 13 -5.42 -16.23 -3.17
C GLY A 13 -3.98 -16.01 -3.62
N ILE A 14 -3.10 -17.01 -3.49
CA ILE A 14 -1.71 -16.92 -3.96
C ILE A 14 -1.68 -16.72 -5.48
N VAL A 15 -2.45 -17.48 -6.25
CA VAL A 15 -2.49 -17.36 -7.73
C VAL A 15 -2.95 -15.96 -8.13
N ILE A 16 -4.05 -15.46 -7.54
CA ILE A 16 -4.56 -14.11 -7.84
C ILE A 16 -3.53 -13.05 -7.47
N GLN A 17 -2.97 -13.11 -6.26
CA GLN A 17 -1.97 -12.12 -5.81
C GLN A 17 -0.71 -12.15 -6.67
N SER A 18 -0.24 -13.34 -7.07
CA SER A 18 0.92 -13.48 -7.96
C SER A 18 0.63 -12.87 -9.34
N ALA A 19 -0.56 -13.11 -9.90
CA ALA A 19 -0.98 -12.50 -11.17
C ALA A 19 -0.99 -10.96 -11.09
N ILE A 20 -1.50 -10.40 -9.98
CA ILE A 20 -1.48 -8.95 -9.74
C ILE A 20 -0.05 -8.43 -9.68
N LEU A 21 0.85 -9.10 -8.93
CA LEU A 21 2.24 -8.67 -8.80
C LEU A 21 3.00 -8.73 -10.13
N ILE A 22 2.72 -9.72 -10.98
CA ILE A 22 3.28 -9.80 -12.34
C ILE A 22 2.74 -8.68 -13.22
N PHE A 23 1.48 -8.30 -13.04
CA PHE A 23 0.84 -7.23 -13.81
C PHE A 23 1.32 -5.82 -13.41
N PHE A 24 1.68 -5.59 -12.15
CA PHE A 24 2.06 -4.28 -11.62
C PHE A 24 3.17 -3.55 -12.42
N PRO A 25 4.31 -4.17 -12.78
CA PRO A 25 5.34 -3.48 -13.57
C PRO A 25 4.81 -2.92 -14.89
N TYR A 26 3.98 -3.68 -15.59
CA TYR A 26 3.36 -3.24 -16.86
C TYR A 26 2.37 -2.11 -16.63
N PHE A 27 1.53 -2.25 -15.60
CA PHE A 27 0.55 -1.25 -15.23
C PHE A 27 1.21 0.09 -14.84
N PHE A 28 2.19 0.08 -13.94
CA PHE A 28 2.87 1.30 -13.51
C PHE A 28 3.70 1.92 -14.63
N SER A 29 4.34 1.12 -15.48
CA SER A 29 5.01 1.64 -16.68
C SER A 29 4.05 2.37 -17.62
N TYR A 30 2.84 1.83 -17.80
CA TYR A 30 1.77 2.48 -18.56
C TYR A 30 1.30 3.78 -17.91
N ILE A 31 1.05 3.75 -16.59
CA ILE A 31 0.58 4.94 -15.85
C ILE A 31 1.62 6.06 -15.87
N GLU A 32 2.89 5.74 -15.73
CA GLU A 32 3.98 6.74 -15.72
C GLU A 32 4.13 7.46 -17.07
N GLN A 33 3.84 6.78 -18.16
CA GLN A 33 3.88 7.36 -19.51
C GLN A 33 2.66 8.23 -19.86
N ARG A 34 1.60 8.19 -19.04
CA ARG A 34 0.38 8.99 -19.31
C ARG A 34 0.68 10.47 -19.16
N GLN A 35 0.09 11.25 -20.05
CA GLN A 35 0.17 12.71 -20.04
C GLN A 35 -1.20 13.31 -19.70
N ASN A 36 -1.22 14.60 -19.40
CA ASN A 36 -2.44 15.36 -19.14
C ASN A 36 -3.20 14.97 -17.86
N GLY A 37 -2.48 14.54 -16.81
CA GLY A 37 -3.06 14.40 -15.48
C GLY A 37 -3.34 15.76 -14.83
N ILE A 38 -4.11 15.74 -13.75
CA ILE A 38 -4.48 16.94 -13.00
C ILE A 38 -3.52 17.14 -11.83
N ILE A 39 -2.93 18.33 -11.71
CA ILE A 39 -2.21 18.76 -10.52
C ILE A 39 -3.26 19.33 -9.56
N LEU A 40 -3.35 18.72 -8.36
CA LEU A 40 -4.29 19.21 -7.34
C LEU A 40 -3.66 20.35 -6.54
N HIS A 41 -4.48 21.37 -6.25
CA HIS A 41 -4.14 22.35 -5.25
C HIS A 41 -4.38 21.75 -3.86
N ASP A 42 -3.31 21.59 -3.09
CA ASP A 42 -3.36 20.96 -1.75
C ASP A 42 -2.79 21.92 -0.71
N SER A 43 -3.71 22.59 0.00
CA SER A 43 -3.35 23.59 1.00
C SER A 43 -2.51 23.03 2.15
N ILE A 44 -2.60 21.72 2.45
CA ILE A 44 -1.78 21.10 3.49
C ILE A 44 -0.33 21.02 3.02
N LEU A 45 -0.10 20.61 1.77
CA LEU A 45 1.24 20.51 1.21
C LEU A 45 1.92 21.87 1.11
N GLU A 46 1.17 22.93 0.85
CA GLU A 46 1.73 24.30 0.77
C GLU A 46 2.36 24.77 2.08
N PHE A 47 1.88 24.30 3.22
CA PHE A 47 2.47 24.61 4.53
C PHE A 47 3.64 23.69 4.89
N LEU A 48 3.87 22.61 4.16
CA LEU A 48 4.92 21.66 4.44
C LEU A 48 6.17 21.95 3.61
N VAL A 49 7.32 22.07 4.27
CA VAL A 49 8.60 22.17 3.56
C VAL A 49 9.05 20.78 3.16
N PRO A 50 9.22 20.50 1.84
CA PRO A 50 9.62 19.17 1.36
C PRO A 50 10.96 18.72 1.97
N ARG A 51 10.99 17.47 2.48
CA ARG A 51 12.19 16.84 3.02
C ARG A 51 12.27 15.38 2.60
N ASP A 52 13.47 14.90 2.31
CA ASP A 52 13.70 13.48 2.03
C ASP A 52 13.58 12.66 3.32
N LEU A 53 12.55 11.89 3.43
CA LEU A 53 12.25 10.96 4.54
C LEU A 53 12.26 9.50 4.08
N SER A 54 12.90 9.19 2.95
CA SER A 54 12.93 7.82 2.41
C SER A 54 13.45 6.80 3.43
N VAL A 55 14.55 7.11 4.13
CA VAL A 55 15.15 6.20 5.11
C VAL A 55 14.20 5.87 6.27
N PRO A 56 13.65 6.85 7.03
CA PRO A 56 12.73 6.52 8.12
C PRO A 56 11.44 5.86 7.63
N ILE A 57 10.92 6.23 6.45
CA ILE A 57 9.75 5.59 5.85
C ILE A 57 10.02 4.09 5.67
N PHE A 58 11.13 3.70 5.03
CA PHE A 58 11.42 2.30 4.77
C PHE A 58 11.79 1.52 6.03
N ILE A 59 12.45 2.12 7.02
CA ILE A 59 12.67 1.48 8.31
C ILE A 59 11.34 1.09 8.97
N ILE A 60 10.35 1.99 8.98
CA ILE A 60 9.03 1.73 9.57
C ILE A 60 8.30 0.66 8.76
N ILE A 61 8.28 0.76 7.43
CA ILE A 61 7.61 -0.22 6.56
C ILE A 61 8.19 -1.61 6.79
N TRP A 62 9.51 -1.76 6.72
CA TRP A 62 10.15 -3.06 6.87
C TRP A 62 9.98 -3.65 8.27
N SER A 63 10.14 -2.86 9.32
CA SER A 63 9.96 -3.31 10.69
C SER A 63 8.54 -3.80 10.94
N THR A 64 7.54 -3.05 10.44
CA THR A 64 6.12 -3.42 10.58
C THR A 64 5.78 -4.65 9.72
N THR A 65 6.35 -4.74 8.53
CA THR A 65 6.17 -5.90 7.64
C THR A 65 6.76 -7.17 8.24
N ILE A 66 7.97 -7.10 8.83
CA ILE A 66 8.61 -8.22 9.53
C ILE A 66 7.72 -8.68 10.71
N LEU A 67 7.16 -7.76 11.48
CA LEU A 67 6.20 -8.10 12.54
C LEU A 67 4.98 -8.82 11.95
N GLY A 68 4.43 -8.34 10.84
CA GLY A 68 3.31 -8.98 10.13
C GLY A 68 3.65 -10.41 9.69
N ILE A 69 4.80 -10.59 9.03
CA ILE A 69 5.29 -11.92 8.59
C ILE A 69 5.45 -12.86 9.79
N TYR A 70 6.06 -12.40 10.87
CA TYR A 70 6.21 -13.19 12.09
C TYR A 70 4.86 -13.69 12.62
N ARG A 71 3.82 -12.85 12.60
CA ARG A 71 2.47 -13.24 13.04
C ARG A 71 1.81 -14.20 12.06
N CYS A 72 2.01 -14.03 10.76
CA CYS A 72 1.51 -14.94 9.73
C CYS A 72 2.09 -16.35 9.88
N VAL A 73 3.39 -16.46 10.15
CA VAL A 73 4.05 -17.77 10.39
C VAL A 73 3.49 -18.46 11.63
N LYS A 74 3.18 -17.71 12.68
CA LYS A 74 2.60 -18.26 13.91
C LYS A 74 1.12 -18.64 13.78
N GLN A 75 0.38 -17.94 12.92
CA GLN A 75 -1.07 -18.11 12.77
C GLN A 75 -1.47 -18.02 11.29
N PRO A 76 -1.55 -19.17 10.57
CA PRO A 76 -1.86 -19.20 9.14
C PRO A 76 -3.19 -18.52 8.74
N ALA A 77 -4.16 -18.46 9.66
CA ALA A 77 -5.42 -17.76 9.42
C ALA A 77 -5.23 -16.25 9.23
N ILE A 78 -4.24 -15.65 9.92
CA ILE A 78 -3.89 -14.23 9.73
C ILE A 78 -3.32 -14.01 8.33
N PHE A 79 -2.46 -14.92 7.86
CA PHE A 79 -1.91 -14.86 6.51
C PHE A 79 -3.02 -14.87 5.45
N LEU A 80 -3.99 -15.77 5.59
CA LEU A 80 -5.12 -15.84 4.66
C LEU A 80 -5.94 -14.54 4.65
N ALA A 81 -6.22 -13.98 5.83
CA ALA A 81 -6.93 -12.71 5.95
C ALA A 81 -6.14 -11.55 5.30
N ILE A 82 -4.85 -11.42 5.58
CA ILE A 82 -3.99 -10.40 4.98
C ILE A 82 -3.94 -10.58 3.45
N LEU A 83 -3.78 -11.80 2.96
CA LEU A 83 -3.72 -12.12 1.53
C LEU A 83 -4.97 -11.62 0.79
N TYR A 84 -6.15 -11.94 1.27
CA TYR A 84 -7.38 -11.47 0.63
C TYR A 84 -7.59 -9.96 0.78
N CYS A 85 -7.22 -9.39 1.93
CA CYS A 85 -7.25 -7.94 2.09
C CYS A 85 -6.30 -7.23 1.11
N LEU A 86 -5.09 -7.77 0.88
CA LEU A 86 -4.14 -7.26 -0.11
C LEU A 86 -4.69 -7.37 -1.54
N ILE A 87 -5.33 -8.48 -1.89
CA ILE A 87 -5.97 -8.66 -3.20
C ILE A 87 -6.98 -7.55 -3.44
N PHE A 88 -7.92 -7.32 -2.50
CA PHE A 88 -8.91 -6.25 -2.63
C PHE A 88 -8.26 -4.88 -2.69
N LEU A 89 -7.23 -4.64 -1.89
CA LEU A 89 -6.49 -3.37 -1.88
C LEU A 89 -5.82 -3.12 -3.24
N CYS A 90 -5.12 -4.12 -3.78
CA CYS A 90 -4.45 -4.02 -5.08
C CYS A 90 -5.45 -3.76 -6.22
N PHE A 91 -6.57 -4.46 -6.25
CA PHE A 91 -7.62 -4.21 -7.24
C PHE A 91 -8.19 -2.79 -7.15
N ALA A 92 -8.50 -2.34 -5.94
CA ALA A 92 -9.02 -0.99 -5.75
C ALA A 92 -7.99 0.07 -6.17
N ARG A 93 -6.69 -0.15 -5.92
CA ARG A 93 -5.61 0.74 -6.35
C ARG A 93 -5.47 0.76 -7.88
N ILE A 94 -5.49 -0.40 -8.53
CA ILE A 94 -5.45 -0.46 -10.00
C ILE A 94 -6.60 0.37 -10.57
N LEU A 95 -7.81 0.18 -10.08
CA LEU A 95 -8.99 0.91 -10.57
C LEU A 95 -8.88 2.41 -10.27
N SER A 96 -8.54 2.79 -9.04
CA SER A 96 -8.48 4.20 -8.67
C SER A 96 -7.39 4.95 -9.45
N ILE A 97 -6.20 4.40 -9.58
CA ILE A 97 -5.09 5.02 -10.33
C ILE A 97 -5.41 5.05 -11.84
N TYR A 98 -6.11 4.03 -12.35
CA TYR A 98 -6.51 4.00 -13.76
C TYR A 98 -7.53 5.09 -14.09
N PHE A 99 -8.53 5.31 -13.25
CA PHE A 99 -9.59 6.29 -13.50
C PHE A 99 -9.26 7.70 -13.03
N ILE A 100 -8.45 7.83 -11.98
CA ILE A 100 -8.09 9.13 -11.39
C ILE A 100 -6.68 9.50 -11.87
N HIS A 101 -6.62 10.36 -12.90
CA HIS A 101 -5.37 10.80 -13.51
C HIS A 101 -4.82 12.00 -12.77
N LEU A 102 -3.91 11.76 -11.83
CA LEU A 102 -3.20 12.83 -11.12
C LEU A 102 -1.76 12.93 -11.61
N GLU A 103 -1.28 14.14 -11.73
CA GLU A 103 0.16 14.42 -11.79
C GLU A 103 0.73 14.55 -10.37
N PRO A 104 2.02 14.27 -10.19
CA PRO A 104 2.63 14.34 -8.86
C PRO A 104 2.58 15.76 -8.28
N PRO A 105 2.55 15.89 -6.94
CA PRO A 105 2.60 17.19 -6.27
C PRO A 105 3.82 18.00 -6.68
N LEU A 106 3.68 19.32 -6.65
CA LEU A 106 4.82 20.22 -6.86
C LEU A 106 5.89 19.96 -5.78
N ASN A 107 7.15 20.06 -6.18
CA ASN A 107 8.32 19.81 -5.31
C ASN A 107 8.38 18.38 -4.74
N LEU A 108 7.81 17.40 -5.42
CA LEU A 108 7.93 15.99 -5.08
C LEU A 108 9.41 15.61 -4.93
N ILE A 109 9.76 14.97 -3.82
CA ILE A 109 11.06 14.31 -3.62
C ILE A 109 10.85 12.81 -3.85
N PRO A 110 11.45 12.22 -4.92
CA PRO A 110 11.24 10.81 -5.24
C PRO A 110 11.59 9.89 -4.08
N LEU A 111 10.68 8.96 -3.78
CA LEU A 111 10.87 7.98 -2.72
C LEU A 111 11.88 6.92 -3.19
N LYS A 112 13.02 6.85 -2.52
CA LYS A 112 14.10 5.91 -2.83
C LYS A 112 13.85 4.58 -2.12
N ASP A 113 13.04 3.72 -2.73
CA ASP A 113 12.80 2.37 -2.21
C ASP A 113 13.93 1.42 -2.61
N PRO A 114 14.65 0.84 -1.63
CA PRO A 114 15.72 -0.12 -1.92
C PRO A 114 15.27 -1.34 -2.73
N LEU A 115 13.98 -1.76 -2.59
CA LEU A 115 13.46 -2.93 -3.31
C LEU A 115 12.99 -2.61 -4.71
N THR A 116 12.38 -1.45 -4.95
CA THR A 116 11.98 -1.07 -6.32
C THR A 116 13.19 -0.97 -7.23
N SER A 117 14.34 -0.53 -6.72
CA SER A 117 15.59 -0.52 -7.48
C SER A 117 16.02 -1.92 -7.92
N ILE A 118 15.72 -2.96 -7.12
CA ILE A 118 16.03 -4.36 -7.42
C ILE A 118 14.97 -4.98 -8.32
N THR A 119 13.68 -4.77 -8.02
CA THR A 119 12.54 -5.44 -8.68
C THR A 119 12.21 -4.86 -10.05
N TYR A 120 12.37 -3.56 -10.23
CA TYR A 120 12.09 -2.87 -11.50
C TYR A 120 13.34 -2.67 -12.39
N GLY A 121 14.40 -3.45 -12.13
CA GLY A 121 15.55 -3.59 -13.03
C GLY A 121 16.55 -2.45 -13.01
N GLY A 122 16.68 -1.72 -11.91
CA GLY A 122 17.76 -0.74 -11.71
C GLY A 122 17.78 0.43 -12.70
N ARG A 123 16.73 0.59 -13.51
CA ARG A 123 16.67 1.60 -14.58
C ARG A 123 16.34 3.02 -14.09
N GLY A 124 16.38 3.27 -12.78
CA GLY A 124 16.12 4.61 -12.24
C GLY A 124 14.69 5.14 -12.51
N LEU A 125 13.76 4.27 -12.88
CA LEU A 125 12.37 4.64 -13.07
C LEU A 125 11.73 4.81 -11.69
N PHE A 126 11.57 6.07 -11.30
CA PHE A 126 10.74 6.40 -10.15
C PHE A 126 9.28 6.35 -10.56
N ILE A 127 8.47 5.66 -9.80
CA ILE A 127 7.02 5.68 -9.96
C ILE A 127 6.51 6.91 -9.21
N THR A 128 6.06 7.93 -9.95
CA THR A 128 5.62 9.21 -9.41
C THR A 128 4.11 9.41 -9.52
N LYS A 129 3.45 8.68 -10.43
CA LYS A 129 2.01 8.77 -10.68
C LYS A 129 1.18 7.70 -9.97
N ASP A 130 1.79 6.97 -9.03
CA ASP A 130 1.10 6.04 -8.13
C ASP A 130 0.45 6.81 -6.97
N LEU A 131 -0.58 7.60 -7.25
CA LEU A 131 -1.10 8.62 -6.34
C LEU A 131 -2.35 8.16 -5.59
N PHE A 132 -3.51 8.22 -6.19
CA PHE A 132 -4.75 7.96 -5.46
C PHE A 132 -5.06 6.46 -5.41
N PHE A 133 -5.19 5.93 -4.26
CA PHE A 133 -4.92 6.39 -2.89
C PHE A 133 -3.57 5.85 -2.39
N SER A 134 -2.99 6.43 -1.33
CA SER A 134 -1.65 6.08 -0.84
C SER A 134 -1.48 4.59 -0.50
N GLY A 135 -0.61 3.90 -1.24
CA GLY A 135 -0.29 2.49 -1.02
C GLY A 135 0.49 2.25 0.26
N HIS A 136 1.43 3.13 0.57
CA HIS A 136 2.25 3.02 1.78
C HIS A 136 1.40 3.12 3.05
N THR A 137 0.53 4.12 3.13
CA THR A 137 -0.40 4.31 4.27
C THR A 137 -1.37 3.15 4.38
N SER A 138 -1.98 2.72 3.26
CA SER A 138 -2.99 1.67 3.25
C SER A 138 -2.42 0.30 3.62
N ASN A 139 -1.20 -0.04 3.22
CA ASN A 139 -0.56 -1.31 3.60
C ASN A 139 -0.30 -1.38 5.12
N MET A 140 0.20 -0.29 5.72
CA MET A 140 0.41 -0.26 7.18
C MET A 140 -0.91 -0.34 7.94
N LEU A 141 -1.93 0.38 7.47
CA LEU A 141 -3.27 0.33 8.06
C LEU A 141 -3.92 -1.06 7.92
N LEU A 142 -3.76 -1.71 6.77
CA LEU A 142 -4.23 -3.08 6.56
C LEU A 142 -3.60 -4.04 7.57
N LEU A 143 -2.29 -3.96 7.79
CA LEU A 143 -1.60 -4.76 8.81
C LEU A 143 -2.17 -4.47 10.20
N ALA A 144 -2.34 -3.20 10.57
CA ALA A 144 -2.92 -2.80 11.85
C ALA A 144 -4.30 -3.40 12.08
N LEU A 145 -5.13 -3.42 11.03
CA LEU A 145 -6.48 -3.97 11.11
C LEU A 145 -6.50 -5.51 11.14
N CYS A 146 -5.53 -6.18 10.52
CA CYS A 146 -5.48 -7.64 10.45
C CYS A 146 -4.78 -8.30 11.64
N LEU A 147 -3.84 -7.63 12.29
CA LEU A 147 -3.10 -8.20 13.43
C LEU A 147 -4.03 -8.42 14.64
N PRO A 148 -3.94 -9.57 15.34
CA PRO A 148 -4.87 -9.90 16.44
C PRO A 148 -4.46 -9.23 17.76
N LYS A 149 -3.15 -9.15 18.04
CA LYS A 149 -2.63 -8.69 19.33
C LYS A 149 -2.71 -7.16 19.45
N LYS A 150 -3.25 -6.67 20.56
CA LYS A 150 -3.46 -5.23 20.82
C LYS A 150 -2.16 -4.41 20.68
N SER A 151 -1.04 -4.90 21.23
CA SER A 151 0.26 -4.22 21.12
C SER A 151 0.72 -4.08 19.67
N ASP A 152 0.55 -5.13 18.85
CA ASP A 152 0.97 -5.12 17.46
C ASP A 152 0.08 -4.19 16.61
N LYS A 153 -1.23 -4.15 16.94
CA LYS A 153 -2.15 -3.18 16.33
C LYS A 153 -1.71 -1.75 16.60
N ILE A 154 -1.36 -1.43 17.86
CA ILE A 154 -0.91 -0.08 18.23
C ILE A 154 0.35 0.28 17.42
N ILE A 155 1.33 -0.63 17.36
CA ILE A 155 2.56 -0.40 16.57
C ILE A 155 2.22 -0.15 15.10
N ALA A 156 1.38 -0.99 14.50
CA ALA A 156 1.03 -0.86 13.08
C ALA A 156 0.15 0.37 12.79
N PHE A 157 -0.75 0.78 13.71
CA PHE A 157 -1.49 2.03 13.59
C PHE A 157 -0.57 3.24 13.70
N SER A 158 0.37 3.23 14.65
CA SER A 158 1.38 4.30 14.76
C SER A 158 2.24 4.37 13.49
N ALA A 159 2.63 3.23 12.94
CA ALA A 159 3.33 3.16 11.66
C ALA A 159 2.50 3.77 10.52
N ALA A 160 1.20 3.43 10.41
CA ALA A 160 0.32 3.98 9.37
C ALA A 160 0.19 5.50 9.47
N ILE A 161 0.03 6.04 10.69
CA ILE A 161 -0.04 7.49 10.92
C ILE A 161 1.29 8.16 10.56
N SER A 162 2.41 7.62 11.04
CA SER A 162 3.74 8.16 10.76
C SER A 162 4.04 8.17 9.26
N ILE A 163 3.75 7.07 8.56
CA ILE A 163 3.92 6.99 7.10
C ILE A 163 3.03 8.00 6.39
N GLY A 164 1.75 8.10 6.77
CA GLY A 164 0.83 9.09 6.19
C GLY A 164 1.37 10.52 6.29
N ILE A 165 1.92 10.90 7.45
CA ILE A 165 2.54 12.23 7.66
C ILE A 165 3.83 12.37 6.82
N MET A 166 4.69 11.36 6.82
CA MET A 166 5.99 11.44 6.13
C MET A 166 5.86 11.51 4.60
N VAL A 167 4.89 10.78 4.00
CA VAL A 167 4.66 10.86 2.55
C VAL A 167 4.09 12.22 2.13
N LEU A 168 3.38 12.93 3.01
CA LEU A 168 2.98 14.32 2.80
C LEU A 168 4.17 15.27 2.91
N ILE A 169 5.01 15.14 3.94
CA ILE A 169 6.23 15.97 4.07
C ILE A 169 7.17 15.77 2.87
N GLN A 170 7.27 14.58 2.33
CA GLN A 170 8.10 14.30 1.15
C GLN A 170 7.42 14.69 -0.17
N HIS A 171 6.17 15.15 -0.13
CA HIS A 171 5.34 15.50 -1.28
C HIS A 171 5.15 14.34 -2.27
N VAL A 172 5.18 13.09 -1.78
CA VAL A 172 4.95 11.90 -2.61
C VAL A 172 3.47 11.67 -2.87
N HIS A 173 2.60 12.13 -1.97
CA HIS A 173 1.15 12.02 -2.05
C HIS A 173 0.46 13.34 -1.70
N TYR A 174 -0.73 13.53 -2.23
CA TYR A 174 -1.66 14.56 -1.76
C TYR A 174 -2.32 14.15 -0.45
N SER A 175 -2.82 15.13 0.30
CA SER A 175 -3.57 14.85 1.53
C SER A 175 -4.82 14.01 1.27
N VAL A 176 -5.48 14.20 0.14
CA VAL A 176 -6.62 13.39 -0.29
C VAL A 176 -6.25 11.92 -0.52
N ASP A 177 -5.02 11.62 -0.96
CA ASP A 177 -4.56 10.25 -1.15
C ASP A 177 -4.42 9.52 0.19
N VAL A 178 -3.91 10.22 1.21
CA VAL A 178 -3.76 9.67 2.56
C VAL A 178 -5.12 9.47 3.24
N ILE A 179 -6.02 10.45 3.11
CA ILE A 179 -7.40 10.33 3.63
C ILE A 179 -8.13 9.19 2.91
N GLY A 180 -8.04 9.14 1.58
CA GLY A 180 -8.61 8.06 0.76
C GLY A 180 -8.07 6.69 1.17
N ALA A 181 -6.76 6.57 1.45
CA ALA A 181 -6.14 5.35 1.94
C ALA A 181 -6.79 4.87 3.24
N VAL A 182 -7.05 5.78 4.19
CA VAL A 182 -7.70 5.43 5.46
C VAL A 182 -9.12 4.91 5.21
N LEU A 183 -9.95 5.67 4.52
CA LEU A 183 -11.38 5.34 4.32
C LEU A 183 -11.54 4.04 3.52
N ILE A 184 -10.85 3.93 2.40
CA ILE A 184 -10.97 2.78 1.50
C ILE A 184 -10.41 1.52 2.16
N THR A 185 -9.28 1.60 2.87
CA THR A 185 -8.69 0.43 3.54
C THR A 185 -9.62 -0.15 4.60
N PHE A 186 -10.29 0.68 5.40
CA PHE A 186 -11.28 0.20 6.37
C PHE A 186 -12.39 -0.63 5.71
N LEU A 187 -12.91 -0.16 4.57
CA LEU A 187 -13.97 -0.87 3.83
C LEU A 187 -13.46 -2.18 3.24
N LEU A 188 -12.30 -2.16 2.60
CA LEU A 188 -11.74 -3.32 1.91
C LEU A 188 -11.29 -4.42 2.88
N VAL A 189 -10.70 -4.06 4.02
CA VAL A 189 -10.30 -5.03 5.03
C VAL A 189 -11.50 -5.79 5.60
N LYS A 190 -12.65 -5.14 5.75
CA LYS A 190 -13.88 -5.83 6.16
C LYS A 190 -14.28 -6.90 5.15
N GLN A 191 -14.23 -6.58 3.84
CA GLN A 191 -14.55 -7.53 2.78
C GLN A 191 -13.53 -8.66 2.67
N GLY A 192 -12.22 -8.34 2.68
CA GLY A 192 -11.16 -9.33 2.59
C GLY A 192 -11.21 -10.35 3.74
N LYS A 193 -11.44 -9.89 4.97
CA LYS A 193 -11.61 -10.77 6.12
C LYS A 193 -12.83 -11.67 5.99
N ARG A 194 -13.96 -11.16 5.49
CA ARG A 194 -15.17 -11.95 5.27
C ARG A 194 -14.90 -13.08 4.28
N VAL A 195 -14.30 -12.79 3.14
CA VAL A 195 -13.95 -13.82 2.14
C VAL A 195 -12.95 -14.84 2.69
N ALA A 196 -12.01 -14.42 3.55
CA ALA A 196 -11.07 -15.33 4.17
C ALA A 196 -11.75 -16.28 5.18
N SER A 197 -12.80 -15.81 5.90
CA SER A 197 -13.50 -16.60 6.95
C SER A 197 -14.58 -17.52 6.40
N ASP A 198 -15.36 -17.09 5.41
CA ASP A 198 -16.44 -17.89 4.77
C ASP A 198 -15.86 -19.06 3.97
#